data_7139e244f85c3dac3f0c6b1c42a4f53c
#
_entry.id   7139e244f85c3dac3f0c6b1c42a4f53c
#
_cell.length_a   1.000
_cell.length_b   1.000
_cell.length_c   1.000
_cell.angle_alpha   90.00
_cell.angle_beta   90.00
_cell.angle_gamma   90.00
#
_symmetry.space_group_name_H-M   'P 1'
#
loop_
_entity.id
_entity.type
_entity.pdbx_description
1 polymer ?
#
loop_
_entity_poly.entity_id
_entity_poly.type
_entity_poly.pdbx_seq_one_letter_code
_entity_poly.pdbx_strand_id
1 'polypeptide(L)'
;MMPGRFSNNRVLVFVSVMVVSIVGLLLLPPITQNQNYHDFADQRTILGIPHFWNVVSNLPFIAVGAAGLRQCRREPAIAVLFLGILTTGFGSGYYHLDPNDRTLFWDRLPMAIGFMAILAIAIEERLDAKTGAFLLWPLIALGVVSLLLWRLTGDLRLYAWVQFFPCVAIPVLFVLYSPKFSGTSYWLIAAALYALAKLFEFYDGAIYSFGSILSGHTLKHIAAAAACFAILRYFQTRQPIRTEVWARETVA
;
A
#
# COMPACT_ATOMS: atom_id res chain seq x y z
N MET A 1 -11.88 -23.86 -29.87
CA MET A 1 -12.56 -23.22 -28.72
C MET A 1 -12.03 -21.80 -28.62
N MET A 2 -12.83 -20.76 -28.80
CA MET A 2 -12.38 -19.36 -28.91
C MET A 2 -11.97 -18.79 -27.55
N PRO A 3 -10.68 -18.44 -27.30
CA PRO A 3 -10.22 -17.92 -26.00
C PRO A 3 -10.53 -16.44 -25.77
N GLY A 4 -11.08 -15.72 -26.77
CA GLY A 4 -11.08 -14.25 -26.75
C GLY A 4 -12.17 -13.54 -25.96
N ARG A 5 -13.35 -14.12 -25.80
CA ARG A 5 -14.52 -13.36 -25.31
C ARG A 5 -14.60 -13.20 -23.80
N PHE A 6 -14.14 -14.17 -23.02
CA PHE A 6 -14.11 -14.08 -21.55
C PHE A 6 -12.97 -13.20 -21.03
N SER A 7 -11.86 -13.10 -21.77
CA SER A 7 -10.75 -12.21 -21.42
C SER A 7 -11.14 -10.74 -21.52
N ASN A 8 -11.85 -10.35 -22.58
CA ASN A 8 -12.25 -8.96 -22.82
C ASN A 8 -13.24 -8.45 -21.75
N ASN A 9 -14.19 -9.28 -21.29
CA ASN A 9 -15.16 -8.87 -20.28
C ASN A 9 -14.49 -8.60 -18.91
N ARG A 10 -13.48 -9.37 -18.53
CA ARG A 10 -12.75 -9.17 -17.25
C ARG A 10 -11.93 -7.88 -17.27
N VAL A 11 -11.26 -7.62 -18.37
CA VAL A 11 -10.54 -6.35 -18.57
C VAL A 11 -11.53 -5.18 -18.53
N LEU A 12 -12.68 -5.31 -19.21
CA LEU A 12 -13.71 -4.29 -19.21
C LEU A 12 -14.21 -3.98 -17.79
N VAL A 13 -14.49 -5.01 -16.98
CA VAL A 13 -14.90 -4.84 -15.58
C VAL A 13 -13.84 -4.09 -14.78
N PHE A 14 -12.56 -4.47 -14.88
CA PHE A 14 -11.48 -3.81 -14.17
C PHE A 14 -11.33 -2.34 -14.60
N VAL A 15 -11.35 -2.07 -15.91
CA VAL A 15 -11.28 -0.70 -16.45
C VAL A 15 -12.52 0.10 -16.03
N SER A 16 -13.72 -0.50 -16.00
CA SER A 16 -14.93 0.19 -15.53
C SER A 16 -14.82 0.59 -14.06
N VAL A 17 -14.29 -0.27 -13.19
CA VAL A 17 -14.05 0.07 -11.78
C VAL A 17 -13.08 1.25 -11.67
N MET A 18 -12.02 1.26 -12.46
CA MET A 18 -11.06 2.36 -12.50
C MET A 18 -11.73 3.66 -12.97
N VAL A 19 -12.46 3.62 -14.08
CA VAL A 19 -13.15 4.81 -14.63
C VAL A 19 -14.18 5.35 -13.66
N VAL A 20 -15.02 4.49 -13.08
CA VAL A 20 -16.03 4.87 -12.07
C VAL A 20 -15.37 5.51 -10.86
N SER A 21 -14.25 4.96 -10.38
CA SER A 21 -13.53 5.53 -9.24
C SER A 21 -12.94 6.92 -9.55
N ILE A 22 -12.41 7.12 -10.76
CA ILE A 22 -11.89 8.43 -11.21
C ILE A 22 -13.04 9.44 -11.37
N VAL A 23 -14.14 9.04 -12.02
CA VAL A 23 -15.31 9.91 -12.16
C VAL A 23 -15.86 10.29 -10.78
N GLY A 24 -15.99 9.31 -9.87
CA GLY A 24 -16.41 9.58 -8.49
C GLY A 24 -15.48 10.58 -7.80
N LEU A 25 -14.16 10.43 -7.97
CA LEU A 25 -13.18 11.37 -7.42
C LEU A 25 -13.37 12.80 -7.95
N LEU A 26 -13.61 12.95 -9.26
CA LEU A 26 -13.77 14.24 -9.91
C LEU A 26 -15.07 14.95 -9.51
N LEU A 27 -16.11 14.19 -9.13
CA LEU A 27 -17.38 14.71 -8.66
C LEU A 27 -17.34 15.19 -7.19
N LEU A 28 -16.33 14.77 -6.41
CA LEU A 28 -16.16 15.24 -5.04
C LEU A 28 -15.64 16.69 -5.02
N PRO A 29 -16.06 17.49 -4.04
CA PRO A 29 -15.40 18.78 -3.79
C PRO A 29 -13.93 18.57 -3.41
N PRO A 30 -13.07 19.59 -3.56
CA PRO A 30 -11.69 19.53 -3.08
C PRO A 30 -11.61 19.11 -1.62
N ILE A 31 -10.72 18.19 -1.30
CA ILE A 31 -10.49 17.66 0.06
C ILE A 31 -9.25 18.35 0.62
N THR A 32 -9.42 19.18 1.64
CA THR A 32 -8.32 19.84 2.33
C THR A 32 -7.76 18.96 3.44
N GLN A 33 -6.46 19.15 3.79
CA GLN A 33 -5.88 18.51 4.96
C GLN A 33 -6.53 19.02 6.24
N ASN A 34 -7.17 18.14 6.98
CA ASN A 34 -7.64 18.46 8.32
C ASN A 34 -6.45 18.61 9.27
N GLN A 35 -6.31 19.77 9.89
CA GLN A 35 -5.18 20.06 10.79
C GLN A 35 -5.23 19.24 12.09
N ASN A 36 -6.41 18.82 12.55
CA ASN A 36 -6.54 17.90 13.68
C ASN A 36 -5.93 16.51 13.40
N TYR A 37 -5.56 16.22 12.15
CA TYR A 37 -4.82 15.00 11.79
C TYR A 37 -3.43 14.94 12.42
N HIS A 38 -2.86 16.08 12.80
CA HIS A 38 -1.58 16.19 13.46
C HIS A 38 -1.65 16.06 15.00
N ASP A 39 -2.87 16.06 15.55
CA ASP A 39 -3.10 16.00 16.99
C ASP A 39 -3.26 14.54 17.46
N PHE A 40 -2.12 13.90 17.75
CA PHE A 40 -2.09 12.51 18.20
C PHE A 40 -2.48 12.39 19.67
N ALA A 41 -3.16 11.30 20.02
CA ALA A 41 -3.57 11.03 21.39
C ALA A 41 -2.38 10.84 22.34
N ASP A 42 -1.28 10.23 21.89
CA ASP A 42 -0.05 10.07 22.67
C ASP A 42 0.98 11.13 22.25
N GLN A 43 1.13 12.17 23.06
CA GLN A 43 2.08 13.27 22.87
C GLN A 43 3.29 13.18 23.79
N ARG A 44 3.49 12.05 24.49
CA ARG A 44 4.56 11.92 25.47
C ARG A 44 5.94 12.02 24.84
N THR A 45 6.79 12.83 25.50
CA THR A 45 8.22 12.90 25.19
C THR A 45 8.96 11.92 26.11
N ILE A 46 9.62 10.93 25.53
CA ILE A 46 10.42 9.94 26.27
C ILE A 46 11.84 9.94 25.70
N LEU A 47 12.86 9.99 26.54
CA LEU A 47 14.28 10.11 26.15
C LEU A 47 14.56 11.30 25.23
N GLY A 48 13.81 12.40 25.37
CA GLY A 48 13.95 13.59 24.53
C GLY A 48 13.31 13.48 23.13
N ILE A 49 12.63 12.37 22.83
CA ILE A 49 11.94 12.15 21.54
C ILE A 49 10.46 12.46 21.74
N PRO A 50 9.90 13.48 21.06
CA PRO A 50 8.46 13.77 21.10
C PRO A 50 7.68 12.65 20.41
N HIS A 51 6.41 12.44 20.81
CA HIS A 51 5.54 11.37 20.28
C HIS A 51 6.25 10.02 20.19
N PHE A 52 7.01 9.68 21.23
CA PHE A 52 8.00 8.59 21.27
C PHE A 52 7.49 7.30 20.65
N TRP A 53 6.31 6.83 21.07
CA TRP A 53 5.78 5.55 20.57
C TRP A 53 5.38 5.65 19.10
N ASN A 54 4.87 6.80 18.62
CA ASN A 54 4.58 7.00 17.22
C ASN A 54 5.85 7.03 16.35
N VAL A 55 6.96 7.56 16.89
CA VAL A 55 8.27 7.52 16.21
C VAL A 55 8.82 6.09 16.16
N VAL A 56 8.94 5.44 17.32
CA VAL A 56 9.62 4.14 17.46
C VAL A 56 8.84 3.00 16.78
N SER A 57 7.52 3.08 16.74
CA SER A 57 6.67 2.09 16.06
C SER A 57 6.88 2.02 14.55
N ASN A 58 7.66 2.92 13.97
CA ASN A 58 8.08 2.87 12.56
C ASN A 58 9.30 1.97 12.30
N LEU A 59 10.06 1.56 13.32
CA LEU A 59 11.22 0.67 13.16
C LEU A 59 10.89 -0.65 12.45
N PRO A 60 9.73 -1.31 12.68
CA PRO A 60 9.34 -2.49 11.95
C PRO A 60 9.26 -2.29 10.42
N PHE A 61 8.83 -1.12 9.92
CA PHE A 61 8.84 -0.84 8.48
C PHE A 61 10.26 -0.83 7.93
N ILE A 62 11.21 -0.23 8.66
CA ILE A 62 12.64 -0.21 8.28
C ILE A 62 13.15 -1.64 8.19
N ALA A 63 12.87 -2.47 9.20
CA ALA A 63 13.32 -3.85 9.25
C ALA A 63 12.74 -4.69 8.09
N VAL A 64 11.42 -4.60 7.85
CA VAL A 64 10.73 -5.33 6.77
C VAL A 64 11.21 -4.85 5.40
N GLY A 65 11.31 -3.53 5.19
CA GLY A 65 11.77 -2.96 3.93
C GLY A 65 13.21 -3.36 3.60
N ALA A 66 14.12 -3.30 4.57
CA ALA A 66 15.51 -3.74 4.41
C ALA A 66 15.61 -5.24 4.11
N ALA A 67 14.84 -6.07 4.83
CA ALA A 67 14.80 -7.52 4.57
C ALA A 67 14.27 -7.82 3.17
N GLY A 68 13.23 -7.13 2.70
CA GLY A 68 12.66 -7.29 1.38
C GLY A 68 13.64 -6.88 0.27
N LEU A 69 14.28 -5.74 0.41
CA LEU A 69 15.32 -5.29 -0.55
C LEU A 69 16.49 -6.30 -0.64
N ARG A 70 16.92 -6.84 0.49
CA ARG A 70 18.02 -7.84 0.47
C ARG A 70 17.65 -9.12 -0.25
N GLN A 71 16.38 -9.57 -0.13
CA GLN A 71 15.97 -10.90 -0.58
C GLN A 71 15.26 -10.90 -1.93
N CYS A 72 14.54 -9.82 -2.28
CA CYS A 72 13.62 -9.78 -3.41
C CYS A 72 13.98 -8.70 -4.47
N ARG A 73 15.15 -8.10 -4.40
CA ARG A 73 15.56 -6.94 -5.23
C ARG A 73 15.69 -7.20 -6.75
N ARG A 74 15.61 -8.45 -7.18
CA ARG A 74 15.81 -8.83 -8.60
C ARG A 74 14.60 -8.44 -9.48
N GLU A 75 13.44 -8.28 -8.91
CA GLU A 75 12.21 -7.88 -9.60
C GLU A 75 11.97 -6.38 -9.34
N PRO A 76 12.00 -5.49 -10.36
CA PRO A 76 11.96 -4.04 -10.16
C PRO A 76 10.76 -3.57 -9.33
N ALA A 77 9.55 -4.07 -9.60
CA ALA A 77 8.35 -3.67 -8.88
C ALA A 77 8.42 -4.04 -7.39
N ILE A 78 8.97 -5.23 -7.07
CA ILE A 78 9.16 -5.69 -5.69
C ILE A 78 10.25 -4.87 -5.00
N ALA A 79 11.33 -4.55 -5.69
CA ALA A 79 12.38 -3.68 -5.15
C ALA A 79 11.84 -2.28 -4.82
N VAL A 80 11.04 -1.68 -5.71
CA VAL A 80 10.38 -0.39 -5.48
C VAL A 80 9.42 -0.45 -4.30
N LEU A 81 8.61 -1.52 -4.18
CA LEU A 81 7.71 -1.72 -3.04
C LEU A 81 8.49 -1.72 -1.72
N PHE A 82 9.55 -2.53 -1.60
CA PHE A 82 10.31 -2.62 -0.35
C PHE A 82 11.17 -1.39 -0.08
N LEU A 83 11.61 -0.66 -1.11
CA LEU A 83 12.21 0.65 -0.95
C LEU A 83 11.18 1.65 -0.39
N GLY A 84 9.95 1.64 -0.91
CA GLY A 84 8.84 2.43 -0.38
C GLY A 84 8.55 2.11 1.09
N ILE A 85 8.48 0.82 1.46
CA ILE A 85 8.28 0.40 2.86
C ILE A 85 9.43 0.88 3.76
N LEU A 86 10.68 0.69 3.33
CA LEU A 86 11.86 1.14 4.07
C LEU A 86 11.83 2.65 4.31
N THR A 87 11.61 3.41 3.25
CA THR A 87 11.60 4.88 3.32
C THR A 87 10.36 5.42 4.04
N THR A 88 9.23 4.68 4.06
CA THR A 88 8.08 5.00 4.92
C THR A 88 8.47 4.99 6.39
N GLY A 89 9.27 4.01 6.83
CA GLY A 89 9.73 3.98 8.23
C GLY A 89 10.50 5.23 8.64
N PHE A 90 11.35 5.78 7.75
CA PHE A 90 12.07 7.03 8.00
C PHE A 90 11.16 8.26 7.85
N GLY A 91 10.36 8.33 6.79
CA GLY A 91 9.48 9.47 6.51
C GLY A 91 8.41 9.65 7.59
N SER A 92 7.80 8.55 8.05
CA SER A 92 6.82 8.56 9.12
C SER A 92 7.48 8.88 10.47
N GLY A 93 8.65 8.30 10.77
CA GLY A 93 9.40 8.68 11.96
C GLY A 93 9.72 10.19 11.98
N TYR A 94 10.16 10.74 10.86
CA TYR A 94 10.42 12.19 10.72
C TYR A 94 9.14 13.02 10.89
N TYR A 95 8.01 12.59 10.33
CA TYR A 95 6.74 13.28 10.51
C TYR A 95 6.34 13.35 12.00
N HIS A 96 6.49 12.27 12.75
CA HIS A 96 6.10 12.22 14.15
C HIS A 96 7.06 12.99 15.09
N LEU A 97 8.25 13.37 14.65
CA LEU A 97 9.13 14.29 15.43
C LEU A 97 8.60 15.73 15.43
N ASP A 98 7.94 16.17 14.36
CA ASP A 98 7.38 17.52 14.22
C ASP A 98 6.13 17.48 13.31
N PRO A 99 4.96 17.07 13.84
CA PRO A 99 3.75 16.85 13.03
C PRO A 99 3.22 18.14 12.40
N ASN A 100 3.28 18.23 11.08
CA ASN A 100 2.73 19.30 10.26
C ASN A 100 2.64 18.88 8.78
N ASP A 101 1.98 19.65 7.91
CA ASP A 101 1.80 19.31 6.49
C ASP A 101 3.14 19.16 5.73
N ARG A 102 4.19 19.87 6.13
CA ARG A 102 5.50 19.78 5.47
C ARG A 102 6.17 18.42 5.75
N THR A 103 6.13 17.98 6.99
CA THR A 103 6.71 16.69 7.39
C THR A 103 5.81 15.53 6.97
N LEU A 104 4.49 15.72 6.96
CA LEU A 104 3.49 14.75 6.47
C LEU A 104 3.70 14.41 4.97
N PHE A 105 4.21 15.35 4.17
CA PHE A 105 4.58 15.06 2.79
C PHE A 105 5.60 13.91 2.70
N TRP A 106 6.60 13.90 3.57
CA TRP A 106 7.65 12.88 3.60
C TRP A 106 7.19 11.54 4.14
N ASP A 107 6.18 11.51 5.02
CA ASP A 107 5.48 10.29 5.42
C ASP A 107 4.71 9.67 4.25
N ARG A 108 3.92 10.48 3.56
CA ARG A 108 3.00 10.04 2.51
C ARG A 108 3.69 9.67 1.19
N LEU A 109 4.79 10.33 0.84
CA LEU A 109 5.46 10.11 -0.44
C LEU A 109 5.90 8.66 -0.64
N PRO A 110 6.65 8.04 0.28
CA PRO A 110 7.03 6.64 0.12
C PRO A 110 5.83 5.69 0.22
N MET A 111 4.79 6.03 0.98
CA MET A 111 3.55 5.25 1.01
C MET A 111 2.86 5.24 -0.35
N ALA A 112 2.74 6.40 -1.02
CA ALA A 112 2.15 6.49 -2.36
C ALA A 112 2.93 5.64 -3.37
N ILE A 113 4.26 5.67 -3.31
CA ILE A 113 5.13 4.81 -4.13
C ILE A 113 4.84 3.34 -3.85
N GLY A 114 4.76 2.94 -2.57
CA GLY A 114 4.47 1.57 -2.16
C GLY A 114 3.10 1.07 -2.65
N PHE A 115 2.05 1.89 -2.52
CA PHE A 115 0.71 1.55 -3.01
C PHE A 115 0.65 1.39 -4.53
N MET A 116 1.36 2.22 -5.27
CA MET A 116 1.42 2.11 -6.71
C MET A 116 2.26 0.91 -7.16
N ALA A 117 3.34 0.61 -6.47
CA ALA A 117 4.16 -0.57 -6.75
C ALA A 117 3.40 -1.88 -6.48
N ILE A 118 2.67 -1.99 -5.36
CA ILE A 118 1.90 -3.20 -5.07
C ILE A 118 0.72 -3.38 -6.03
N LEU A 119 0.12 -2.30 -6.55
CA LEU A 119 -0.87 -2.37 -7.62
C LEU A 119 -0.26 -2.88 -8.92
N ALA A 120 0.92 -2.39 -9.32
CA ALA A 120 1.63 -2.87 -10.49
C ALA A 120 1.94 -4.37 -10.39
N ILE A 121 2.40 -4.83 -9.22
CA ILE A 121 2.66 -6.26 -8.94
C ILE A 121 1.37 -7.08 -9.05
N ALA A 122 0.26 -6.60 -8.50
CA ALA A 122 -1.01 -7.32 -8.59
C ALA A 122 -1.50 -7.45 -10.04
N ILE A 123 -1.30 -6.41 -10.87
CA ILE A 123 -1.57 -6.46 -12.32
C ILE A 123 -0.64 -7.46 -13.01
N GLU A 124 0.64 -7.45 -12.72
CA GLU A 124 1.65 -8.36 -13.27
C GLU A 124 1.31 -9.83 -12.98
N GLU A 125 0.95 -10.11 -11.75
CA GLU A 125 0.70 -11.48 -11.30
C GLU A 125 -0.69 -12.01 -11.67
N ARG A 126 -1.70 -11.14 -11.80
CA ARG A 126 -3.08 -11.57 -12.04
C ARG A 126 -3.54 -11.34 -13.47
N LEU A 127 -3.28 -10.18 -14.03
CA LEU A 127 -3.73 -9.83 -15.37
C LEU A 127 -2.69 -10.27 -16.41
N ASP A 128 -1.61 -9.51 -16.54
CA ASP A 128 -0.55 -9.75 -17.53
C ASP A 128 0.80 -9.19 -17.07
N ALA A 129 1.84 -10.00 -17.22
CA ALA A 129 3.19 -9.66 -16.74
C ALA A 129 3.77 -8.43 -17.46
N LYS A 130 3.57 -8.31 -18.78
CA LYS A 130 4.08 -7.17 -19.56
C LYS A 130 3.36 -5.89 -19.19
N THR A 131 2.04 -5.97 -19.01
CA THR A 131 1.20 -4.84 -18.61
C THR A 131 1.58 -4.32 -17.23
N GLY A 132 1.77 -5.20 -16.23
CA GLY A 132 2.19 -4.81 -14.89
C GLY A 132 3.56 -4.15 -14.88
N ALA A 133 4.54 -4.74 -15.56
CA ALA A 133 5.89 -4.19 -15.70
C ALA A 133 5.90 -2.82 -16.41
N PHE A 134 5.10 -2.64 -17.47
CA PHE A 134 4.95 -1.38 -18.19
C PHE A 134 4.31 -0.30 -17.31
N LEU A 135 3.27 -0.65 -16.54
CA LEU A 135 2.53 0.30 -15.71
C LEU A 135 3.28 0.73 -14.44
N LEU A 136 4.34 0.04 -14.03
CA LEU A 136 5.08 0.36 -12.82
C LEU A 136 5.47 1.85 -12.75
N TRP A 137 6.19 2.33 -13.74
CA TRP A 137 6.71 3.69 -13.70
C TRP A 137 5.64 4.77 -13.87
N PRO A 138 4.66 4.64 -14.77
CA PRO A 138 3.50 5.54 -14.81
C PRO A 138 2.72 5.61 -13.49
N LEU A 139 2.52 4.48 -12.81
CA LEU A 139 1.85 4.44 -11.51
C LEU A 139 2.69 5.12 -10.42
N ILE A 140 4.00 4.87 -10.38
CA ILE A 140 4.92 5.58 -9.47
C ILE A 140 4.89 7.08 -9.71
N ALA A 141 4.97 7.51 -10.98
CA ALA A 141 4.87 8.93 -11.34
C ALA A 141 3.53 9.54 -10.87
N LEU A 142 2.41 8.82 -11.03
CA LEU A 142 1.11 9.23 -10.53
C LEU A 142 1.11 9.39 -8.99
N GLY A 143 1.72 8.46 -8.26
CA GLY A 143 1.91 8.54 -6.82
C GLY A 143 2.65 9.82 -6.40
N VAL A 144 3.78 10.10 -7.03
CA VAL A 144 4.57 11.31 -6.77
C VAL A 144 3.78 12.58 -7.12
N VAL A 145 3.18 12.63 -8.31
CA VAL A 145 2.39 13.77 -8.79
C VAL A 145 1.22 14.07 -7.84
N SER A 146 0.57 13.05 -7.30
CA SER A 146 -0.53 13.23 -6.35
C SER A 146 -0.13 14.03 -5.11
N LEU A 147 1.06 13.81 -4.59
CA LEU A 147 1.61 14.54 -3.44
C LEU A 147 2.07 15.95 -3.82
N LEU A 148 2.68 16.10 -4.99
CA LEU A 148 3.08 17.43 -5.50
C LEU A 148 1.84 18.31 -5.74
N LEU A 149 0.76 17.76 -6.31
CA LEU A 149 -0.50 18.48 -6.49
C LEU A 149 -1.10 18.88 -5.14
N TRP A 150 -1.12 17.97 -4.16
CA TRP A 150 -1.56 18.35 -2.81
C TRP A 150 -0.74 19.53 -2.25
N ARG A 151 0.59 19.49 -2.38
CA ARG A 151 1.47 20.58 -1.89
C ARG A 151 1.21 21.92 -2.60
N LEU A 152 0.85 21.89 -3.88
CA LEU A 152 0.63 23.10 -4.69
C LEU A 152 -0.79 23.65 -4.56
N THR A 153 -1.80 22.78 -4.43
CA THR A 153 -3.22 23.17 -4.49
C THR A 153 -3.96 23.00 -3.16
N GLY A 154 -3.41 22.27 -2.19
CA GLY A 154 -4.08 21.88 -0.96
C GLY A 154 -5.09 20.74 -1.13
N ASP A 155 -5.29 20.20 -2.35
CA ASP A 155 -6.30 19.22 -2.66
C ASP A 155 -5.76 17.77 -2.55
N LEU A 156 -6.32 17.01 -1.62
CA LEU A 156 -5.94 15.62 -1.34
C LEU A 156 -6.64 14.59 -2.22
N ARG A 157 -7.58 14.96 -3.08
CA ARG A 157 -8.41 13.99 -3.82
C ARG A 157 -7.55 12.96 -4.57
N LEU A 158 -6.58 13.41 -5.35
CA LEU A 158 -5.73 12.49 -6.12
C LEU A 158 -4.88 11.59 -5.21
N TYR A 159 -4.34 12.12 -4.11
CA TYR A 159 -3.63 11.31 -3.13
C TYR A 159 -4.53 10.28 -2.47
N ALA A 160 -5.75 10.66 -2.09
CA ALA A 160 -6.72 9.72 -1.54
C ALA A 160 -7.02 8.58 -2.53
N TRP A 161 -7.16 8.90 -3.82
CA TRP A 161 -7.31 7.87 -4.84
C TRP A 161 -6.09 6.96 -4.95
N VAL A 162 -4.89 7.50 -4.98
CA VAL A 162 -3.63 6.74 -5.01
C VAL A 162 -3.52 5.78 -3.83
N GLN A 163 -3.93 6.20 -2.65
CA GLN A 163 -3.88 5.39 -1.44
C GLN A 163 -4.97 4.30 -1.40
N PHE A 164 -6.20 4.64 -1.78
CA PHE A 164 -7.35 3.75 -1.55
C PHE A 164 -7.77 2.95 -2.78
N PHE A 165 -7.47 3.41 -4.00
CA PHE A 165 -7.79 2.65 -5.20
C PHE A 165 -7.16 1.24 -5.22
N PRO A 166 -5.89 1.03 -4.83
CA PRO A 166 -5.33 -0.31 -4.72
C PRO A 166 -6.10 -1.24 -3.77
N CYS A 167 -6.71 -0.69 -2.71
CA CYS A 167 -7.52 -1.47 -1.76
C CYS A 167 -8.80 -2.02 -2.40
N VAL A 168 -9.28 -1.42 -3.50
CA VAL A 168 -10.41 -1.91 -4.30
C VAL A 168 -9.93 -2.72 -5.49
N ALA A 169 -8.94 -2.21 -6.22
CA ALA A 169 -8.45 -2.80 -7.47
C ALA A 169 -7.83 -4.19 -7.27
N ILE A 170 -7.04 -4.38 -6.19
CA ILE A 170 -6.39 -5.66 -5.91
C ILE A 170 -7.41 -6.77 -5.62
N PRO A 171 -8.40 -6.61 -4.72
CA PRO A 171 -9.48 -7.58 -4.56
C PRO A 171 -10.24 -7.87 -5.86
N VAL A 172 -10.54 -6.86 -6.66
CA VAL A 172 -11.21 -7.04 -7.96
C VAL A 172 -10.36 -7.92 -8.89
N LEU A 173 -9.05 -7.65 -8.99
CA LEU A 173 -8.14 -8.50 -9.76
C LEU A 173 -8.12 -9.94 -9.24
N PHE A 174 -8.17 -10.13 -7.92
CA PHE A 174 -8.14 -11.45 -7.29
C PHE A 174 -9.43 -12.25 -7.54
N VAL A 175 -10.56 -11.58 -7.64
CA VAL A 175 -11.85 -12.21 -8.02
C VAL A 175 -11.90 -12.52 -9.50
N LEU A 176 -11.42 -11.62 -10.35
CA LEU A 176 -11.51 -11.77 -11.81
C LEU A 176 -10.51 -12.76 -12.38
N TYR A 177 -9.33 -12.92 -11.78
CA TYR A 177 -8.23 -13.70 -12.34
C TYR A 177 -7.71 -14.75 -11.36
N SER A 178 -7.49 -15.95 -11.86
CA SER A 178 -6.90 -17.05 -11.09
C SER A 178 -5.46 -16.74 -10.68
N PRO A 179 -4.99 -17.25 -9.54
CA PRO A 179 -3.62 -17.03 -9.09
C PRO A 179 -2.62 -17.74 -10.00
N LYS A 180 -1.53 -17.03 -10.35
CA LYS A 180 -0.35 -17.62 -11.00
C LYS A 180 0.66 -18.18 -10.00
N PHE A 181 0.59 -17.71 -8.75
CA PHE A 181 1.46 -18.13 -7.66
C PHE A 181 0.65 -18.58 -6.44
N SER A 182 1.21 -19.50 -5.67
CA SER A 182 0.65 -19.93 -4.38
C SER A 182 0.74 -18.81 -3.34
N GLY A 183 0.05 -18.95 -2.21
CA GLY A 183 0.18 -18.03 -1.10
C GLY A 183 -0.76 -16.83 -1.14
N THR A 184 -1.89 -16.88 -1.87
CA THR A 184 -2.93 -15.83 -1.88
C THR A 184 -3.39 -15.45 -0.46
N SER A 185 -3.31 -16.37 0.51
CA SER A 185 -3.64 -16.10 1.91
C SER A 185 -2.82 -14.96 2.54
N TYR A 186 -1.56 -14.79 2.15
CA TYR A 186 -0.74 -13.68 2.63
C TYR A 186 -1.29 -12.31 2.21
N TRP A 187 -1.85 -12.20 1.01
CA TRP A 187 -2.53 -10.99 0.55
C TRP A 187 -3.78 -10.70 1.36
N LEU A 188 -4.55 -11.74 1.70
CA LEU A 188 -5.74 -11.61 2.56
C LEU A 188 -5.36 -11.19 3.98
N ILE A 189 -4.29 -11.78 4.54
CA ILE A 189 -3.74 -11.39 5.84
C ILE A 189 -3.28 -9.93 5.80
N ALA A 190 -2.55 -9.52 4.76
CA ALA A 190 -2.10 -8.15 4.62
C ALA A 190 -3.27 -7.16 4.52
N ALA A 191 -4.32 -7.49 3.76
CA ALA A 191 -5.52 -6.67 3.65
C ALA A 191 -6.26 -6.56 5.00
N ALA A 192 -6.40 -7.65 5.73
CA ALA A 192 -7.03 -7.66 7.07
C ALA A 192 -6.22 -6.82 8.07
N LEU A 193 -4.89 -6.95 8.08
CA LEU A 193 -4.01 -6.16 8.95
C LEU A 193 -4.02 -4.67 8.57
N TYR A 194 -4.10 -4.34 7.28
CA TYR A 194 -4.25 -2.95 6.84
C TYR A 194 -5.61 -2.36 7.27
N ALA A 195 -6.70 -3.11 7.12
CA ALA A 195 -8.00 -2.71 7.62
C ALA A 195 -8.00 -2.49 9.14
N LEU A 196 -7.35 -3.40 9.89
CA LEU A 196 -7.16 -3.25 11.33
C LEU A 196 -6.33 -2.01 11.67
N ALA A 197 -5.28 -1.71 10.90
CA ALA A 197 -4.50 -0.49 11.06
C ALA A 197 -5.37 0.77 10.89
N LYS A 198 -6.31 0.77 9.93
CA LYS A 198 -7.25 1.90 9.74
C LYS A 198 -8.24 2.01 10.89
N LEU A 199 -8.69 0.91 11.48
CA LEU A 199 -9.52 0.91 12.69
C LEU A 199 -8.74 1.48 13.89
N PHE A 200 -7.50 1.08 14.09
CA PHE A 200 -6.66 1.63 15.14
C PHE A 200 -6.42 3.15 14.97
N GLU A 201 -6.19 3.61 13.73
CA GLU A 201 -6.06 5.04 13.42
C GLU A 201 -7.35 5.80 13.77
N PHE A 202 -8.52 5.25 13.40
CA PHE A 202 -9.81 5.87 13.67
C PHE A 202 -10.12 5.98 15.18
N TYR A 203 -9.75 4.96 15.95
CA TYR A 203 -9.99 4.91 17.39
C TYR A 203 -8.77 5.34 18.23
N ASP A 204 -7.85 6.17 17.69
CA ASP A 204 -6.59 6.55 18.35
C ASP A 204 -6.80 7.00 19.80
N GLY A 205 -7.62 8.02 20.02
CA GLY A 205 -7.90 8.56 21.35
C GLY A 205 -8.64 7.59 22.26
N ALA A 206 -9.62 6.85 21.73
CA ALA A 206 -10.39 5.88 22.52
C ALA A 206 -9.49 4.74 23.03
N ILE A 207 -8.57 4.26 22.18
CA ILE A 207 -7.60 3.22 22.59
C ILE A 207 -6.64 3.78 23.65
N TYR A 208 -6.12 4.99 23.42
CA TYR A 208 -5.19 5.60 24.35
C TYR A 208 -5.82 5.86 25.74
N SER A 209 -7.11 6.22 25.79
CA SER A 209 -7.82 6.41 27.07
C SER A 209 -7.90 5.14 27.90
N PHE A 210 -7.67 3.97 27.31
CA PHE A 210 -7.69 2.66 27.97
C PHE A 210 -6.31 2.34 28.59
N GLY A 211 -5.91 3.07 29.61
CA GLY A 211 -4.69 2.84 30.37
C GLY A 211 -3.49 3.68 29.95
N SER A 212 -3.58 4.53 28.95
CA SER A 212 -2.55 5.49 28.50
C SER A 212 -1.17 4.85 28.21
N ILE A 213 -1.17 3.57 27.77
CA ILE A 213 0.07 2.83 27.49
C ILE A 213 0.48 3.01 26.04
N LEU A 214 -0.39 2.67 25.08
CA LEU A 214 -0.17 2.81 23.64
C LEU A 214 -1.42 3.45 23.01
N SER A 215 -1.20 4.33 22.04
CA SER A 215 -2.28 4.92 21.26
C SER A 215 -2.69 4.03 20.09
N GLY A 216 -3.89 4.25 19.56
CA GLY A 216 -4.32 3.57 18.35
C GLY A 216 -3.40 3.89 17.18
N HIS A 217 -2.84 5.09 17.12
CA HIS A 217 -1.88 5.48 16.07
C HIS A 217 -0.58 4.65 16.14
N THR A 218 -0.05 4.41 17.34
CA THR A 218 1.08 3.49 17.54
C THR A 218 0.75 2.07 17.06
N LEU A 219 -0.43 1.56 17.43
CA LEU A 219 -0.90 0.23 17.01
C LEU A 219 -1.14 0.14 15.49
N LYS A 220 -1.59 1.23 14.86
CA LYS A 220 -1.71 1.36 13.40
C LYS A 220 -0.36 1.06 12.71
N HIS A 221 0.73 1.65 13.18
CA HIS A 221 2.06 1.41 12.60
C HIS A 221 2.46 -0.05 12.72
N ILE A 222 2.24 -0.66 13.87
CA ILE A 222 2.57 -2.08 14.10
C ILE A 222 1.74 -2.99 13.18
N ALA A 223 0.43 -2.75 13.09
CA ALA A 223 -0.45 -3.54 12.23
C ALA A 223 -0.12 -3.37 10.74
N ALA A 224 0.18 -2.14 10.29
CA ALA A 224 0.57 -1.87 8.90
C ALA A 224 1.95 -2.46 8.58
N ALA A 225 2.91 -2.43 9.49
CA ALA A 225 4.20 -3.10 9.32
C ALA A 225 4.04 -4.64 9.27
N ALA A 226 3.13 -5.20 10.07
CA ALA A 226 2.78 -6.62 10.01
C ALA A 226 2.13 -6.98 8.65
N ALA A 227 1.31 -6.09 8.07
CA ALA A 227 0.80 -6.27 6.71
C ALA A 227 1.94 -6.31 5.68
N CYS A 228 2.90 -5.39 5.78
CA CYS A 228 4.10 -5.40 4.93
C CYS A 228 4.93 -6.68 5.12
N PHE A 229 5.04 -7.19 6.36
CA PHE A 229 5.71 -8.46 6.64
C PHE A 229 4.97 -9.66 6.01
N ALA A 230 3.63 -9.67 6.02
CA ALA A 230 2.88 -10.71 5.32
C ALA A 230 3.17 -10.71 3.82
N ILE A 231 3.28 -9.54 3.19
CA ILE A 231 3.67 -9.41 1.78
C ILE A 231 5.13 -9.88 1.56
N LEU A 232 6.06 -9.58 2.47
CA LEU A 232 7.41 -10.11 2.42
C LEU A 232 7.39 -11.65 2.46
N ARG A 233 6.63 -12.25 3.35
CA ARG A 233 6.48 -13.71 3.46
C ARG A 233 5.90 -14.31 2.17
N TYR A 234 4.95 -13.63 1.55
CA TYR A 234 4.44 -14.03 0.24
C TYR A 234 5.58 -14.17 -0.79
N PHE A 235 6.38 -13.13 -0.98
CA PHE A 235 7.48 -13.16 -1.96
C PHE A 235 8.57 -14.17 -1.63
N GLN A 236 8.79 -14.48 -0.35
CA GLN A 236 9.76 -15.48 0.08
C GLN A 236 9.30 -16.92 -0.19
N THR A 237 7.98 -17.17 -0.18
CA THR A 237 7.44 -18.54 -0.16
C THR A 237 6.58 -18.88 -1.37
N ARG A 238 6.20 -17.89 -2.19
CA ARG A 238 5.38 -18.12 -3.38
C ARG A 238 6.03 -19.09 -4.34
N GLN A 239 5.23 -20.01 -4.90
CA GLN A 239 5.65 -20.94 -5.93
C GLN A 239 4.73 -20.80 -7.15
N PRO A 240 5.24 -20.91 -8.39
CA PRO A 240 4.39 -20.93 -9.58
C PRO A 240 3.38 -22.08 -9.49
N ILE A 241 2.11 -21.78 -9.77
CA ILE A 241 1.08 -22.80 -9.87
C ILE A 241 1.14 -23.38 -11.28
N ARG A 242 1.56 -24.66 -11.39
CA ARG A 242 1.58 -25.39 -12.66
C ARG A 242 0.13 -25.65 -13.06
N THR A 243 -0.36 -24.94 -14.08
CA THR A 243 -1.59 -25.34 -14.77
C THR A 243 -1.27 -26.46 -15.76
N GLU A 244 -2.12 -27.46 -15.88
CA GLU A 244 -1.93 -28.67 -16.75
C GLU A 244 -1.69 -28.33 -18.24
N VAL A 245 -1.88 -27.09 -18.64
CA VAL A 245 -1.59 -26.62 -20.00
C VAL A 245 -0.09 -26.68 -20.35
N TRP A 246 0.81 -26.51 -19.37
CA TRP A 246 2.27 -26.58 -19.56
C TRP A 246 2.79 -28.01 -19.75
N ALA A 247 2.06 -29.02 -19.26
CA ALA A 247 2.48 -30.40 -19.40
C ALA A 247 2.35 -30.94 -20.83
N ARG A 248 1.58 -30.26 -21.70
CA ARG A 248 1.38 -30.68 -23.10
C ARG A 248 2.37 -30.09 -24.09
N GLU A 249 3.03 -28.97 -23.74
CA GLU A 249 4.01 -28.32 -24.62
C GLU A 249 5.44 -28.85 -24.45
N THR A 250 5.72 -29.61 -23.40
CA THR A 250 7.07 -30.21 -23.14
C THR A 250 7.17 -31.66 -23.60
N VAL A 251 6.13 -32.25 -24.21
CA VAL A 251 6.08 -33.63 -24.69
C VAL A 251 5.86 -33.69 -26.22
N ALA A 252 5.86 -32.58 -26.89
CA ALA A 252 5.88 -32.43 -28.35
C ALA A 252 7.20 -31.79 -28.78
#